data_f007bb8914f6a7329d519334a1aede20
#
_entry.id   f007bb8914f6a7329d519334a1aede20
#
_cell.length_a   1.000
_cell.length_b   1.000
_cell.length_c   1.000
_cell.angle_alpha   90.00
_cell.angle_beta   90.00
_cell.angle_gamma   90.00
#
_symmetry.space_group_name_H-M   'P 1'
#
loop_
_entity.id
_entity.type
_entity.pdbx_description
1 polymer ?
#
loop_
_entity_poly.entity_id
_entity_poly.type
_entity_poly.pdbx_seq_one_letter_code
_entity_poly.pdbx_strand_id
1 'polypeptide(L)'
;MSSISGFFRPKKDQCERCIAYRNTRNPTQEDIRNHKEHLMNKERAREVKNSCKEKCQHQKNAPQPKTAAAAFDMEQILNCPHGSSSEFYYKRRLGIYNLTVFDYKEKDVSCFMWPEY
;
A
#
# COMPACT_ATOMS: atom_id res chain seq x y z
N MET A 1 38.50 16.77 4.42
CA MET A 1 37.64 15.64 3.95
C MET A 1 36.36 15.65 4.75
N SER A 2 35.35 16.22 4.20
CA SER A 2 34.01 16.27 4.86
C SER A 2 33.20 15.05 4.39
N SER A 3 33.10 14.06 5.27
CA SER A 3 32.19 12.94 5.07
C SER A 3 30.76 13.44 5.26
N ILE A 4 30.07 13.71 4.17
CA ILE A 4 28.64 13.97 4.21
C ILE A 4 27.95 12.61 4.34
N SER A 5 27.67 12.19 5.54
CA SER A 5 26.73 11.09 5.79
C SER A 5 25.32 11.60 5.52
N GLY A 6 24.91 11.54 4.27
CA GLY A 6 23.56 11.90 3.88
C GLY A 6 22.59 10.82 4.34
N PHE A 7 21.71 11.14 5.29
CA PHE A 7 20.54 10.32 5.57
C PHE A 7 19.53 10.47 4.43
N PHE A 8 19.41 9.45 3.60
CA PHE A 8 18.40 9.42 2.56
C PHE A 8 17.08 8.92 3.14
N ARG A 9 15.99 9.63 2.87
CA ARG A 9 14.65 9.12 3.20
C ARG A 9 14.41 7.82 2.44
N PRO A 10 13.92 6.76 3.09
CA PRO A 10 13.56 5.53 2.38
C PRO A 10 12.53 5.86 1.29
N LYS A 11 12.75 5.33 0.10
CA LYS A 11 11.80 5.47 -1.00
C LYS A 11 10.55 4.66 -0.66
N LYS A 12 9.39 5.31 -0.67
CA LYS A 12 8.11 4.65 -0.47
C LYS A 12 7.75 3.78 -1.68
N ASP A 13 6.88 2.81 -1.47
CA ASP A 13 6.25 1.98 -2.52
C ASP A 13 7.21 1.13 -3.35
N GLN A 14 8.34 0.73 -2.77
CA GLN A 14 9.26 -0.21 -3.42
C GLN A 14 8.85 -1.65 -3.14
N CYS A 15 8.81 -2.44 -4.21
CA CYS A 15 8.55 -3.87 -4.10
C CYS A 15 9.79 -4.60 -3.56
N GLU A 16 9.67 -5.27 -2.42
CA GLU A 16 10.76 -6.02 -1.78
C GLU A 16 11.40 -7.06 -2.70
N ARG A 17 10.61 -7.80 -3.49
CA ARG A 17 11.12 -8.78 -4.47
C ARG A 17 12.00 -8.13 -5.54
N CYS A 18 11.60 -6.95 -6.03
CA CYS A 18 12.39 -6.21 -7.01
C CYS A 18 13.70 -5.67 -6.41
N ILE A 19 13.66 -5.22 -5.14
CA ILE A 19 14.85 -4.74 -4.42
C ILE A 19 15.79 -5.91 -4.15
N ALA A 20 15.29 -7.03 -3.64
CA ALA A 20 16.07 -8.22 -3.36
C ALA A 20 16.81 -8.69 -4.63
N TYR A 21 16.11 -8.80 -5.76
CA TYR A 21 16.72 -9.17 -7.03
C TYR A 21 17.80 -8.17 -7.48
N ARG A 22 17.54 -6.85 -7.36
CA ARG A 22 18.51 -5.80 -7.72
C ARG A 22 19.77 -5.85 -6.88
N ASN A 23 19.65 -6.24 -5.61
CA ASN A 23 20.76 -6.32 -4.66
C ASN A 23 21.55 -7.65 -4.76
N THR A 24 21.03 -8.63 -5.49
CA THR A 24 21.71 -9.90 -5.71
C THR A 24 22.85 -9.71 -6.72
N ARG A 25 24.09 -9.92 -6.29
CA ARG A 25 25.29 -9.71 -7.14
C ARG A 25 25.40 -10.73 -8.27
N ASN A 26 25.04 -12.00 -8.00
CA ASN A 26 25.10 -13.10 -8.97
C ASN A 26 23.77 -13.84 -8.97
N PRO A 27 22.74 -13.34 -9.70
CA PRO A 27 21.45 -14.01 -9.74
C PRO A 27 21.55 -15.35 -10.46
N THR A 28 20.94 -16.37 -9.89
CA THR A 28 20.81 -17.69 -10.53
C THR A 28 19.79 -17.65 -11.68
N GLN A 29 19.79 -18.67 -12.54
CA GLN A 29 18.78 -18.79 -13.61
C GLN A 29 17.36 -18.86 -13.04
N GLU A 30 17.21 -19.44 -11.86
CA GLU A 30 15.94 -19.49 -11.15
C GLU A 30 15.52 -18.12 -10.64
N ASP A 31 16.42 -17.32 -10.09
CA ASP A 31 16.14 -15.94 -9.65
C ASP A 31 15.69 -15.06 -10.82
N ILE A 32 16.34 -15.20 -11.98
CA ILE A 32 15.98 -14.47 -13.20
C ILE A 32 14.56 -14.84 -13.63
N ARG A 33 14.24 -16.14 -13.65
CA ARG A 33 12.91 -16.64 -14.02
C ARG A 33 11.85 -16.14 -13.06
N ASN A 34 12.07 -16.25 -11.76
CA ASN A 34 11.14 -15.82 -10.72
C ASN A 34 10.91 -14.30 -10.74
N HIS A 35 11.95 -13.52 -11.00
CA HIS A 35 11.84 -12.08 -11.14
C HIS A 35 11.04 -11.68 -12.40
N LYS A 36 11.27 -12.35 -13.52
CA LYS A 36 10.51 -12.13 -14.77
C LYS A 36 9.03 -12.45 -14.58
N GLU A 37 8.71 -13.57 -13.95
CA GLU A 37 7.34 -13.97 -13.62
C GLU A 37 6.69 -12.94 -12.68
N HIS A 38 7.42 -12.49 -11.66
CA HIS A 38 6.94 -11.43 -10.75
C HIS A 38 6.61 -10.13 -11.50
N LEU A 39 7.43 -9.69 -12.46
CA LEU A 39 7.17 -8.51 -13.27
C LEU A 39 5.92 -8.67 -14.14
N MET A 40 5.75 -9.84 -14.78
CA MET A 40 4.56 -10.15 -15.57
C MET A 40 3.29 -10.11 -14.70
N ASN A 41 3.32 -10.72 -13.52
CA ASN A 41 2.20 -10.73 -12.59
C ASN A 41 1.86 -9.32 -12.08
N LYS A 42 2.87 -8.49 -11.84
CA LYS A 42 2.71 -7.09 -11.45
C LYS A 42 2.01 -6.27 -12.55
N GLU A 43 2.40 -6.46 -13.81
CA GLU A 43 1.78 -5.77 -14.93
C GLU A 43 0.33 -6.24 -15.14
N ARG A 44 0.11 -7.55 -15.11
CA ARG A 44 -1.25 -8.13 -15.19
C ARG A 44 -2.18 -7.59 -14.09
N ALA A 45 -1.69 -7.50 -12.86
CA ALA A 45 -2.46 -6.94 -11.75
C ALA A 45 -2.82 -5.46 -11.99
N ARG A 46 -1.91 -4.69 -12.57
CA ARG A 46 -2.13 -3.28 -12.94
C ARG A 46 -3.21 -3.16 -14.03
N GLU A 47 -3.13 -3.98 -15.06
CA GLU A 47 -4.11 -4.01 -16.15
C GLU A 47 -5.51 -4.36 -15.64
N VAL A 48 -5.62 -5.40 -14.81
CA VAL A 48 -6.91 -5.79 -14.19
C VAL A 48 -7.46 -4.64 -13.34
N LYS A 49 -6.64 -4.00 -12.51
CA LYS A 49 -7.04 -2.86 -11.70
C LYS A 49 -7.58 -1.71 -12.56
N ASN A 50 -6.90 -1.37 -13.65
CA ASN A 50 -7.29 -0.29 -14.54
C ASN A 50 -8.60 -0.65 -15.28
N SER A 51 -8.72 -1.87 -15.81
CA SER A 51 -9.93 -2.36 -16.44
C SER A 51 -11.14 -2.32 -15.50
N CYS A 52 -10.98 -2.72 -14.23
CA CYS A 52 -12.04 -2.64 -13.24
C CYS A 52 -12.48 -1.19 -12.96
N LYS A 53 -11.53 -0.27 -12.86
CA LYS A 53 -11.83 1.16 -12.69
C LYS A 53 -12.61 1.73 -13.87
N GLU A 54 -12.18 1.45 -15.08
CA GLU A 54 -12.83 1.92 -16.31
C GLU A 54 -14.26 1.38 -16.41
N LYS A 55 -14.46 0.08 -16.19
CA LYS A 55 -15.81 -0.53 -16.18
C LYS A 55 -16.73 0.13 -15.15
N CYS A 56 -16.22 0.40 -13.95
CA CYS A 56 -16.99 1.05 -12.90
C CYS A 56 -17.39 2.48 -13.29
N GLN A 57 -16.45 3.25 -13.89
CA GLN A 57 -16.70 4.61 -14.34
C GLN A 57 -17.71 4.68 -15.50
N HIS A 58 -17.59 3.77 -16.48
CA HIS A 58 -18.55 3.70 -17.60
C HIS A 58 -19.97 3.35 -17.16
N GLN A 59 -20.11 2.57 -16.10
CA GLN A 59 -21.41 2.18 -15.56
C GLN A 59 -22.00 3.15 -14.52
N LYS A 60 -21.34 4.28 -14.27
CA LYS A 60 -21.78 5.25 -13.24
C LYS A 60 -23.23 5.72 -13.47
N ASN A 61 -23.62 5.95 -14.72
CA ASN A 61 -24.95 6.46 -15.10
C ASN A 61 -25.90 5.36 -15.56
N ALA A 62 -25.53 4.09 -15.41
CA ALA A 62 -26.42 2.98 -15.78
C ALA A 62 -27.53 2.82 -14.73
N PRO A 63 -28.79 2.52 -15.16
CA PRO A 63 -29.93 2.36 -14.25
C PRO A 63 -29.72 1.20 -13.25
N GLN A 64 -28.94 0.18 -13.62
CA GLN A 64 -28.52 -0.91 -12.74
C GLN A 64 -27.05 -1.23 -12.98
N PRO A 65 -26.13 -0.61 -12.23
CA PRO A 65 -24.72 -0.90 -12.37
C PRO A 65 -24.42 -2.32 -11.85
N LYS A 66 -23.83 -3.14 -12.74
CA LYS A 66 -23.44 -4.54 -12.41
C LYS A 66 -22.08 -4.66 -11.75
N THR A 67 -21.27 -3.60 -11.79
CA THR A 67 -19.90 -3.62 -11.31
C THR A 67 -19.69 -2.48 -10.34
N ALA A 68 -19.22 -2.81 -9.12
CA ALA A 68 -18.68 -1.87 -8.17
C ALA A 68 -17.18 -2.13 -8.00
N ALA A 69 -16.40 -1.08 -7.87
CA ALA A 69 -14.97 -1.18 -7.60
C ALA A 69 -14.59 -0.23 -6.46
N ALA A 70 -13.89 -0.76 -5.48
CA ALA A 70 -13.38 -0.01 -4.36
C ALA A 70 -11.91 -0.35 -4.13
N ALA A 71 -11.13 0.60 -3.66
CA ALA A 71 -9.82 0.36 -3.10
C ALA A 71 -9.88 0.55 -1.60
N PHE A 72 -9.19 -0.28 -0.86
CA PHE A 72 -9.08 -0.15 0.58
C PHE A 72 -7.62 -0.28 1.01
N ASP A 73 -7.30 0.39 2.08
CA ASP A 73 -5.98 0.36 2.69
C ASP A 73 -6.09 0.47 4.21
N MET A 74 -5.23 -0.29 4.91
CA MET A 74 -5.05 -0.15 6.36
C MET A 74 -3.91 0.82 6.59
N GLU A 75 -4.21 1.93 7.24
CA GLU A 75 -3.17 2.86 7.63
C GLU A 75 -2.30 2.31 8.77
N GLN A 76 -1.16 2.94 8.99
CA GLN A 76 -0.32 2.66 10.14
C GLN A 76 -1.12 2.83 11.43
N ILE A 77 -0.98 1.89 12.37
CA ILE A 77 -1.65 1.93 13.67
C ILE A 77 -1.36 3.25 14.38
N LEU A 78 -2.41 3.96 14.73
CA LEU A 78 -2.34 5.19 15.50
C LEU A 78 -2.22 4.85 16.97
N ASN A 79 -1.10 5.18 17.60
CA ASN A 79 -0.91 4.95 19.01
C ASN A 79 -1.50 6.09 19.85
N CYS A 80 -2.37 5.77 20.80
CA CYS A 80 -2.98 6.70 21.71
C CYS A 80 -2.59 6.35 23.18
N PRO A 81 -2.19 7.32 24.01
CA PRO A 81 -1.99 8.74 23.71
C PRO A 81 -0.73 8.99 22.87
N HIS A 82 -0.74 10.02 22.07
CA HIS A 82 0.41 10.51 21.32
C HIS A 82 0.98 11.75 22.03
N GLY A 83 2.27 11.74 22.34
CA GLY A 83 2.95 12.86 22.99
C GLY A 83 4.47 12.76 22.88
N SER A 84 5.13 13.89 23.08
CA SER A 84 6.60 14.00 23.03
C SER A 84 7.31 13.71 24.37
N SER A 85 6.53 13.39 25.42
CA SER A 85 7.11 13.06 26.73
C SER A 85 7.66 11.63 26.75
N SER A 86 8.80 11.45 27.44
CA SER A 86 9.40 10.12 27.67
C SER A 86 8.48 9.13 28.39
N GLU A 87 7.52 9.61 29.18
CA GLU A 87 6.51 8.78 29.85
C GLU A 87 5.70 7.94 28.85
N PHE A 88 5.36 8.49 27.67
CA PHE A 88 4.61 7.78 26.65
C PHE A 88 5.41 6.66 25.99
N TYR A 89 6.73 6.67 26.11
CA TYR A 89 7.59 5.60 25.60
C TYR A 89 7.48 4.31 26.42
N TYR A 90 7.35 4.45 27.75
CA TYR A 90 7.35 3.31 28.69
C TYR A 90 5.94 2.79 29.03
N LYS A 91 4.88 3.52 28.71
CA LYS A 91 3.50 3.10 28.95
C LYS A 91 2.95 2.35 27.75
N ARG A 92 2.14 1.31 28.02
CA ARG A 92 1.40 0.63 26.95
C ARG A 92 0.51 1.65 26.24
N ARG A 93 0.63 1.71 24.94
CA ARG A 93 -0.21 2.54 24.08
C ARG A 93 -1.35 1.71 23.54
N LEU A 94 -2.52 2.31 23.46
CA LEU A 94 -3.67 1.75 22.78
C LEU A 94 -3.47 1.91 21.27
N GLY A 95 -3.53 0.81 20.52
CA GLY A 95 -3.51 0.82 19.08
C GLY A 95 -4.91 1.15 18.53
N ILE A 96 -5.00 2.13 17.66
CA ILE A 96 -6.22 2.44 16.90
C ILE A 96 -5.97 2.10 15.44
N TYR A 97 -6.79 1.21 14.91
CA TYR A 97 -6.78 0.81 13.51
C TYR A 97 -7.61 1.78 12.68
N ASN A 98 -7.16 2.09 11.48
CA ASN A 98 -7.88 2.90 10.53
C ASN A 98 -7.90 2.18 9.17
N LEU A 99 -9.09 1.85 8.70
CA LEU A 99 -9.34 1.30 7.38
C LEU A 99 -9.97 2.39 6.52
N THR A 100 -9.30 2.77 5.46
CA THR A 100 -9.81 3.70 4.46
C THR A 100 -10.31 2.93 3.24
N VAL A 101 -11.54 3.20 2.83
CA VAL A 101 -12.16 2.61 1.64
C VAL A 101 -12.52 3.74 0.67
N PHE A 102 -12.01 3.63 -0.56
CA PHE A 102 -12.30 4.57 -1.64
C PHE A 102 -13.23 3.91 -2.66
N ASP A 103 -14.41 4.47 -2.87
CA ASP A 103 -15.34 4.06 -3.91
C ASP A 103 -15.01 4.76 -5.23
N TYR A 104 -14.69 3.98 -6.28
CA TYR A 104 -14.39 4.52 -7.60
C TYR A 104 -15.60 5.05 -8.35
N LYS A 105 -16.80 4.60 -7.99
CA LYS A 105 -18.05 5.03 -8.65
C LYS A 105 -18.46 6.43 -8.20
N GLU A 106 -18.60 6.61 -6.88
CA GLU A 106 -19.03 7.87 -6.30
C GLU A 106 -17.88 8.84 -6.06
N LYS A 107 -16.63 8.35 -6.13
CA LYS A 107 -15.41 9.07 -5.75
C LYS A 107 -15.43 9.56 -4.31
N ASP A 108 -16.00 8.73 -3.45
CA ASP A 108 -16.15 8.99 -2.03
C ASP A 108 -15.17 8.17 -1.18
N VAL A 109 -14.85 8.67 0.00
CA VAL A 109 -13.91 8.06 0.95
C VAL A 109 -14.62 7.79 2.26
N SER A 110 -14.59 6.53 2.70
CA SER A 110 -15.08 6.14 4.01
C SER A 110 -13.91 5.68 4.87
N CYS A 111 -13.82 6.20 6.10
CA CYS A 111 -12.82 5.79 7.08
C CYS A 111 -13.50 5.10 8.25
N PHE A 112 -13.00 3.91 8.60
CA PHE A 112 -13.48 3.12 9.72
C PHE A 112 -12.37 3.02 10.76
N MET A 113 -12.65 3.41 11.98
CA MET A 113 -11.68 3.39 13.06
C MET A 113 -12.19 2.55 14.22
N TRP A 114 -11.30 1.73 14.79
CA TRP A 114 -11.61 0.93 15.99
C TRP A 114 -10.35 0.72 16.84
N PRO A 115 -10.52 0.59 18.16
CA PRO A 115 -9.42 0.27 19.06
C PRO A 115 -9.02 -1.21 18.96
N GLU A 116 -7.86 -1.53 19.49
CA GLU A 116 -7.29 -2.90 19.48
C GLU A 116 -8.09 -3.93 20.30
N TYR A 117 -9.09 -3.49 21.12
CA TYR A 117 -10.02 -4.35 21.89
C TYR A 117 -11.42 -3.76 21.99
#